data_75ce51e97d3dd6cf84cbb9507157c72d
#
_entry.id   75ce51e97d3dd6cf84cbb9507157c72d
#
_cell.length_a   1.000
_cell.length_b   1.000
_cell.length_c   1.000
_cell.angle_alpha   90.00
_cell.angle_beta   90.00
_cell.angle_gamma   90.00
#
_symmetry.space_group_name_H-M   'P 1'
#
loop_
_entity.id
_entity.type
_entity.pdbx_description
1 polymer ?
#
loop_
_entity_poly.entity_id
_entity_poly.type
_entity_poly.pdbx_seq_one_letter_code
_entity_poly.pdbx_strand_id
1 'polypeptide(L)'
;MRIVLDTNCLLASLSKRGAYFNVWKGLQQGKYTLCVSNEILEEYEEILAQSTNSIIAANVIQTLLNAPTVEQVETFYRFNLITQDPDDNKFVDCAIAGNATYIVSNDSHFEALKQIDFPKLVVKKIQEFSALLTESTH
;
A
#
# COMPACT_ATOMS: atom_id res chain seq x y z
N MET A 1 11.04 7.60 2.86
CA MET A 1 10.25 6.53 3.49
C MET A 1 9.54 5.74 2.40
N ARG A 2 9.68 4.45 2.42
CA ARG A 2 9.13 3.54 1.42
C ARG A 2 8.05 2.68 2.07
N ILE A 3 6.87 2.58 1.46
CA ILE A 3 5.75 1.83 2.04
C ILE A 3 5.07 0.96 0.99
N VAL A 4 4.33 -0.03 1.47
CA VAL A 4 3.34 -0.77 0.69
C VAL A 4 1.97 -0.47 1.31
N LEU A 5 0.99 -0.22 0.46
CA LEU A 5 -0.36 0.17 0.89
C LEU A 5 -1.33 -0.94 0.46
N ASP A 6 -2.06 -1.52 1.39
CA ASP A 6 -3.04 -2.52 1.01
C ASP A 6 -4.21 -1.88 0.26
N THR A 7 -4.99 -2.69 -0.44
CA THR A 7 -6.01 -2.19 -1.36
C THR A 7 -7.09 -1.37 -0.64
N ASN A 8 -7.55 -1.81 0.52
CA ASN A 8 -8.58 -1.10 1.27
C ASN A 8 -8.08 0.25 1.79
N CYS A 9 -6.81 0.33 2.16
CA CYS A 9 -6.19 1.59 2.56
C CYS A 9 -6.05 2.56 1.39
N LEU A 10 -5.72 2.06 0.20
CA LEU A 10 -5.73 2.89 -1.00
C LEU A 10 -7.13 3.46 -1.24
N LEU A 11 -8.16 2.62 -1.21
CA LEU A 11 -9.55 3.06 -1.39
C LEU A 11 -9.92 4.15 -0.38
N ALA A 12 -9.58 3.95 0.89
CA ALA A 12 -9.88 4.90 1.95
C ALA A 12 -9.19 6.26 1.75
N SER A 13 -8.06 6.28 1.05
CA SER A 13 -7.28 7.50 0.81
C SER A 13 -7.76 8.34 -0.37
N LEU A 14 -8.63 7.79 -1.23
CA LEU A 14 -9.01 8.46 -2.48
C LEU A 14 -10.15 9.48 -2.32
N SER A 15 -10.92 9.42 -1.26
CA SER A 15 -12.04 10.33 -1.04
C SER A 15 -11.53 11.69 -0.55
N LYS A 16 -11.82 12.76 -1.30
CA LYS A 16 -11.43 14.13 -0.93
C LYS A 16 -12.00 14.57 0.42
N ARG A 17 -13.14 14.02 0.81
CA ARG A 17 -13.80 14.33 2.09
C ARG A 17 -13.49 13.32 3.17
N GLY A 18 -12.72 12.28 2.84
CA GLY A 18 -12.36 11.23 3.79
C GLY A 18 -11.24 11.65 4.72
N ALA A 19 -11.17 10.97 5.86
CA ALA A 19 -10.19 11.25 6.90
C ALA A 19 -8.74 11.03 6.46
N TYR A 20 -8.52 10.24 5.41
CA TYR A 20 -7.19 9.80 4.99
C TYR A 20 -6.78 10.32 3.62
N PHE A 21 -7.43 11.37 3.13
CA PHE A 21 -7.07 11.95 1.84
C PHE A 21 -5.62 12.47 1.82
N ASN A 22 -5.07 12.82 2.98
CA ASN A 22 -3.67 13.24 3.10
C ASN A 22 -2.68 12.14 2.70
N VAL A 23 -3.08 10.88 2.76
CA VAL A 23 -2.25 9.76 2.29
C VAL A 23 -2.10 9.83 0.77
N TRP A 24 -3.20 10.02 0.04
CA TRP A 24 -3.18 10.18 -1.42
C TRP A 24 -2.44 11.46 -1.84
N LYS A 25 -2.75 12.57 -1.20
CA LYS A 25 -2.07 13.85 -1.47
C LYS A 25 -0.57 13.75 -1.17
N GLY A 26 -0.20 13.09 -0.09
CA GLY A 26 1.20 12.91 0.30
C GLY A 26 2.00 12.16 -0.75
N LEU A 27 1.39 11.16 -1.38
CA LEU A 27 2.00 10.45 -2.49
C LEU A 27 2.28 11.40 -3.66
N GLN A 28 1.30 12.20 -4.04
CA GLN A 28 1.43 13.16 -5.14
C GLN A 28 2.42 14.28 -4.83
N GLN A 29 2.58 14.62 -3.55
CA GLN A 29 3.51 15.66 -3.10
C GLN A 29 4.92 15.15 -2.80
N GLY A 30 5.15 13.86 -2.98
CA GLY A 30 6.48 13.29 -2.79
C GLY A 30 6.88 13.06 -1.34
N LYS A 31 5.92 12.94 -0.43
CA LYS A 31 6.21 12.75 1.00
C LYS A 31 6.70 11.35 1.33
N TYR A 32 6.42 10.38 0.47
CA TYR A 32 6.86 9.01 0.62
C TYR A 32 6.90 8.33 -0.74
N THR A 33 7.53 7.16 -0.81
CA THR A 33 7.55 6.32 -2.00
C THR A 33 6.59 5.14 -1.79
N LEU A 34 5.69 4.92 -2.75
CA LEU A 34 4.82 3.76 -2.75
C LEU A 34 5.43 2.65 -3.60
N CYS A 35 5.69 1.50 -2.99
CA CYS A 35 6.16 0.31 -3.69
C CYS A 35 4.95 -0.51 -4.14
N VAL A 36 4.94 -0.90 -5.40
CA VAL A 36 3.88 -1.74 -5.98
C VAL A 36 4.51 -2.83 -6.82
N SER A 37 3.83 -3.98 -6.90
CA SER A 37 4.14 -5.04 -7.86
C SER A 37 3.03 -5.11 -8.89
N ASN A 38 3.23 -5.87 -9.96
CA ASN A 38 2.18 -6.10 -10.95
C ASN A 38 0.94 -6.73 -10.32
N GLU A 39 1.13 -7.68 -9.42
CA GLU A 39 0.01 -8.34 -8.72
C GLU A 39 -0.79 -7.34 -7.89
N ILE A 40 -0.11 -6.41 -7.21
CA ILE A 40 -0.76 -5.36 -6.43
C ILE A 40 -1.53 -4.41 -7.33
N LEU A 41 -0.93 -3.97 -8.44
CA LEU A 41 -1.61 -3.07 -9.39
C LEU A 41 -2.86 -3.72 -9.98
N GLU A 42 -2.80 -5.01 -10.30
CA GLU A 42 -3.96 -5.74 -10.82
C GLU A 42 -5.08 -5.78 -9.78
N GLU A 43 -4.76 -6.03 -8.51
CA GLU A 43 -5.76 -6.03 -7.45
C GLU A 43 -6.33 -4.63 -7.22
N TYR A 44 -5.50 -3.59 -7.22
CA TYR A 44 -5.96 -2.21 -7.10
C TYR A 44 -7.00 -1.91 -8.18
N GLU A 45 -6.68 -2.23 -9.43
CA GLU A 45 -7.59 -1.96 -10.55
C GLU A 45 -8.89 -2.74 -10.43
N GLU A 46 -8.81 -4.03 -10.12
CA GLU A 46 -9.98 -4.89 -9.96
C GLU A 46 -10.92 -4.37 -8.88
N ILE A 47 -10.40 -4.10 -7.69
CA ILE A 47 -11.23 -3.66 -6.57
C ILE A 47 -11.75 -2.24 -6.78
N LEU A 48 -10.94 -1.34 -7.36
CA LEU A 48 -11.40 -0.01 -7.72
C LEU A 48 -12.55 -0.05 -8.72
N ALA A 49 -12.46 -0.92 -9.73
CA ALA A 49 -13.52 -1.06 -10.73
C ALA A 49 -14.80 -1.59 -10.10
N GLN A 50 -14.71 -2.50 -9.14
CA GLN A 50 -15.87 -3.03 -8.42
C GLN A 50 -16.50 -1.99 -7.49
N SER A 51 -15.67 -1.19 -6.83
CA SER A 51 -16.11 -0.20 -5.83
C SER A 51 -16.59 1.10 -6.45
N THR A 52 -16.11 1.43 -7.63
CA THR A 52 -16.45 2.67 -8.37
C THR A 52 -16.90 2.31 -9.78
N ASN A 53 -16.03 2.45 -10.77
CA ASN A 53 -16.26 2.02 -12.14
C ASN A 53 -14.91 1.86 -12.85
N SER A 54 -14.93 1.30 -14.07
CA SER A 54 -13.72 1.02 -14.81
C SER A 54 -12.96 2.27 -15.23
N ILE A 55 -13.65 3.39 -15.42
CA ILE A 55 -13.01 4.66 -15.82
C ILE A 55 -12.20 5.23 -14.66
N ILE A 56 -12.79 5.27 -13.47
CA ILE A 56 -12.08 5.74 -12.26
C ILE A 56 -10.91 4.83 -11.95
N ALA A 57 -11.09 3.51 -12.03
CA ALA A 57 -10.02 2.55 -11.80
C ALA A 57 -8.85 2.79 -12.75
N ALA A 58 -9.12 2.95 -14.04
CA ALA A 58 -8.09 3.22 -15.03
C ALA A 58 -7.34 4.53 -14.75
N ASN A 59 -8.08 5.58 -14.35
CA ASN A 59 -7.47 6.87 -14.04
C ASN A 59 -6.55 6.80 -12.82
N VAL A 60 -6.95 6.08 -11.77
CA VAL A 60 -6.11 5.90 -10.59
C VAL A 60 -4.84 5.14 -10.94
N ILE A 61 -4.96 4.04 -11.69
CA ILE A 61 -3.79 3.25 -12.10
C ILE A 61 -2.85 4.09 -12.97
N GLN A 62 -3.37 4.88 -13.91
CA GLN A 62 -2.54 5.76 -14.72
C GLN A 62 -1.81 6.80 -13.88
N THR A 63 -2.47 7.36 -12.88
CA THR A 63 -1.85 8.29 -11.94
C THR A 63 -0.69 7.63 -11.21
N LEU A 64 -0.90 6.40 -10.74
CA LEU A 64 0.16 5.64 -10.06
C LEU A 64 1.34 5.35 -11.00
N LEU A 65 1.06 4.90 -12.21
CA LEU A 65 2.12 4.56 -13.17
C LEU A 65 2.95 5.76 -13.60
N ASN A 66 2.36 6.95 -13.60
CA ASN A 66 3.04 8.18 -14.02
C ASN A 66 3.67 8.94 -12.86
N ALA A 67 3.41 8.56 -11.60
CA ALA A 67 3.94 9.27 -10.45
C ALA A 67 5.40 8.89 -10.20
N PRO A 68 6.32 9.86 -10.06
CA PRO A 68 7.72 9.57 -9.77
C PRO A 68 7.93 8.96 -8.38
N THR A 69 6.95 9.10 -7.49
CA THR A 69 6.98 8.55 -6.14
C THR A 69 6.40 7.14 -6.04
N VAL A 70 6.02 6.54 -7.17
CA VAL A 70 5.59 5.14 -7.22
C VAL A 70 6.71 4.32 -7.87
N GLU A 71 7.18 3.31 -7.16
CA GLU A 71 8.21 2.41 -7.64
C GLU A 71 7.63 1.03 -7.89
N GLN A 72 7.77 0.54 -9.12
CA GLN A 72 7.39 -0.82 -9.47
C GLN A 72 8.50 -1.78 -9.06
N VAL A 73 8.15 -2.75 -8.23
CA VAL A 73 9.08 -3.71 -7.64
C VAL A 73 8.78 -5.09 -8.24
N GLU A 74 9.82 -5.79 -8.67
CA GLU A 74 9.69 -7.18 -9.11
C GLU A 74 9.85 -8.11 -7.90
N THR A 75 8.90 -9.03 -7.74
CA THR A 75 8.92 -10.00 -6.64
C THR A 75 9.34 -11.36 -7.18
N PHE A 76 10.59 -11.76 -6.89
CA PHE A 76 11.15 -13.03 -7.34
C PHE A 76 10.91 -14.17 -6.37
N TYR A 77 10.73 -13.86 -5.08
CA TYR A 77 10.52 -14.83 -4.02
C TYR A 77 9.16 -14.71 -3.41
N ARG A 78 8.55 -15.86 -3.09
CA ARG A 78 7.27 -15.91 -2.40
C ARG A 78 7.52 -16.45 -1.01
N PHE A 79 7.42 -15.58 -0.01
CA PHE A 79 7.78 -15.93 1.37
C PHE A 79 6.66 -16.64 2.10
N ASN A 80 5.40 -16.48 1.67
CA ASN A 80 4.21 -17.13 2.24
C ASN A 80 4.10 -16.97 3.75
N LEU A 81 4.36 -15.76 4.25
CA LEU A 81 4.35 -15.47 5.68
C LEU A 81 2.95 -15.38 6.28
N ILE A 82 1.95 -15.08 5.45
CA ILE A 82 0.55 -15.02 5.86
C ILE A 82 -0.15 -16.27 5.37
N THR A 83 -0.64 -17.11 6.30
CA THR A 83 -1.28 -18.37 5.97
C THR A 83 -2.80 -18.29 6.02
N GLN A 84 -3.36 -17.31 6.76
CA GLN A 84 -4.80 -17.13 6.92
C GLN A 84 -5.47 -16.66 5.64
N ASP A 85 -4.82 -15.76 4.90
CA ASP A 85 -5.27 -15.27 3.63
C ASP A 85 -4.07 -15.14 2.69
N PRO A 86 -3.81 -16.16 1.84
CA PRO A 86 -2.65 -16.13 0.95
C PRO A 86 -2.61 -14.95 -0.03
N ASP A 87 -3.78 -14.35 -0.35
CA ASP A 87 -3.81 -13.17 -1.23
C ASP A 87 -3.10 -11.97 -0.62
N ASP A 88 -2.98 -11.90 0.71
CA ASP A 88 -2.27 -10.81 1.38
C ASP A 88 -0.76 -10.90 1.20
N ASN A 89 -0.24 -12.06 0.83
CA ASN A 89 1.21 -12.27 0.67
C ASN A 89 1.83 -11.41 -0.43
N LYS A 90 1.06 -10.98 -1.44
CA LYS A 90 1.61 -10.09 -2.47
C LYS A 90 2.11 -8.77 -1.88
N PHE A 91 1.45 -8.26 -0.85
CA PHE A 91 1.87 -7.03 -0.17
C PHE A 91 3.13 -7.25 0.65
N VAL A 92 3.21 -8.38 1.34
CA VAL A 92 4.39 -8.77 2.12
C VAL A 92 5.60 -8.96 1.21
N ASP A 93 5.44 -9.72 0.14
CA ASP A 93 6.52 -10.00 -0.80
C ASP A 93 7.03 -8.71 -1.45
N CYS A 94 6.13 -7.80 -1.80
CA CYS A 94 6.49 -6.49 -2.34
C CYS A 94 7.25 -5.64 -1.31
N ALA A 95 6.83 -5.66 -0.05
CA ALA A 95 7.49 -4.92 1.02
C ALA A 95 8.93 -5.41 1.23
N ILE A 96 9.13 -6.72 1.19
CA ILE A 96 10.47 -7.32 1.33
C ILE A 96 11.33 -6.96 0.13
N ALA A 97 10.84 -7.19 -1.08
CA ALA A 97 11.60 -6.92 -2.30
C ALA A 97 11.91 -5.43 -2.48
N GLY A 98 10.98 -4.57 -2.09
CA GLY A 98 11.13 -3.11 -2.18
C GLY A 98 11.82 -2.48 -0.99
N ASN A 99 12.19 -3.27 0.01
CA ASN A 99 12.80 -2.78 1.26
C ASN A 99 11.94 -1.68 1.89
N ALA A 100 10.64 -1.94 2.01
CA ALA A 100 9.69 -0.97 2.55
C ALA A 100 9.85 -0.81 4.06
N THR A 101 9.70 0.42 4.54
CA THR A 101 9.72 0.73 5.97
C THR A 101 8.46 0.19 6.64
N TYR A 102 7.31 0.36 5.98
CA TYR A 102 6.02 -0.04 6.53
C TYR A 102 5.16 -0.73 5.49
N ILE A 103 4.31 -1.65 5.99
CA ILE A 103 3.09 -2.07 5.29
C ILE A 103 1.96 -1.33 5.98
N VAL A 104 1.17 -0.57 5.22
CA VAL A 104 0.01 0.17 5.75
C VAL A 104 -1.24 -0.65 5.49
N SER A 105 -1.83 -1.19 6.56
CA SER A 105 -3.01 -2.05 6.49
C SER A 105 -3.76 -2.05 7.80
N ASN A 106 -5.08 -2.11 7.71
CA ASN A 106 -5.95 -2.32 8.86
C ASN A 106 -6.36 -3.80 9.02
N ASP A 107 -5.90 -4.66 8.13
CA ASP A 107 -6.27 -6.08 8.14
C ASP A 107 -5.52 -6.81 9.26
N SER A 108 -6.28 -7.54 10.08
CA SER A 108 -5.73 -8.29 11.21
C SER A 108 -4.82 -9.44 10.78
N HIS A 109 -4.92 -9.91 9.52
CA HIS A 109 -4.05 -10.98 9.03
C HIS A 109 -2.57 -10.60 9.07
N PHE A 110 -2.25 -9.30 8.96
CA PHE A 110 -0.87 -8.82 9.04
C PHE A 110 -0.29 -8.88 10.46
N GLU A 111 -1.12 -9.10 11.48
CA GLU A 111 -0.62 -9.25 12.85
C GLU A 111 0.36 -10.42 13.00
N ALA A 112 0.24 -11.45 12.16
CA ALA A 112 1.16 -12.59 12.16
C ALA A 112 2.62 -12.15 11.91
N LEU A 113 2.83 -11.05 11.21
CA LEU A 113 4.17 -10.55 10.89
C LEU A 113 4.91 -10.02 12.12
N LYS A 114 4.19 -9.64 13.19
CA LYS A 114 4.80 -9.13 14.42
C LYS A 114 5.62 -10.20 15.16
N GLN A 115 5.35 -11.47 14.87
CA GLN A 115 6.04 -12.60 15.50
C GLN A 115 7.24 -13.08 14.69
N ILE A 116 7.53 -12.45 13.55
CA ILE A 116 8.61 -12.85 12.64
C ILE A 116 9.77 -11.88 12.82
N ASP A 117 10.92 -12.41 13.22
CA ASP A 117 12.11 -11.60 13.47
C ASP A 117 12.87 -11.27 12.18
N PHE A 118 12.82 -12.15 11.18
CA PHE A 118 13.51 -11.92 9.93
C PHE A 118 12.76 -12.59 8.77
N PRO A 119 12.45 -11.82 7.72
CA PRO A 119 12.67 -10.39 7.57
C PRO A 119 11.78 -9.56 8.52
N LYS A 120 12.34 -8.50 9.08
CA LYS A 120 11.59 -7.64 10.00
C LYS A 120 10.68 -6.70 9.22
N LEU A 121 9.38 -6.84 9.42
CA LEU A 121 8.36 -6.02 8.76
C LEU A 121 7.54 -5.27 9.80
N VAL A 122 7.33 -3.99 9.57
CA VAL A 122 6.53 -3.15 10.46
C VAL A 122 5.21 -2.85 9.79
N VAL A 123 4.11 -3.16 10.47
CA VAL A 123 2.75 -2.91 9.98
C VAL A 123 2.18 -1.71 10.73
N LYS A 124 1.66 -0.74 9.98
CA LYS A 124 0.96 0.42 10.54
C LYS A 124 -0.46 0.47 10.01
N LYS A 125 -1.39 0.84 10.87
CA LYS A 125 -2.75 1.14 10.42
C LYS A 125 -2.76 2.46 9.67
N ILE A 126 -3.75 2.65 8.80
CA ILE A 126 -3.85 3.88 7.99
C ILE A 126 -3.95 5.12 8.87
N GLN A 127 -4.63 5.02 10.01
CA GLN A 127 -4.73 6.13 10.97
C GLN A 127 -3.35 6.55 11.48
N GLU A 128 -2.52 5.57 11.83
CA GLU A 128 -1.16 5.82 12.31
C GLU A 128 -0.28 6.44 11.22
N PHE A 129 -0.38 5.92 10.00
CA PHE A 129 0.39 6.43 8.88
C PHE A 129 -0.05 7.85 8.49
N SER A 130 -1.35 8.10 8.47
CA SER A 130 -1.92 9.43 8.22
C SER A 130 -1.41 10.47 9.22
N ALA A 131 -1.40 10.10 10.52
CA ALA A 131 -0.88 10.98 11.58
C ALA A 131 0.62 11.26 11.39
N LEU A 132 1.38 10.24 11.00
CA LEU A 132 2.82 10.38 10.75
C LEU A 132 3.10 11.36 9.61
N LEU A 133 2.30 11.34 8.55
CA LEU A 133 2.42 12.28 7.43
C LEU A 133 2.11 13.71 7.87
N THR A 134 1.12 13.89 8.72
CA THR A 134 0.74 15.21 9.24
C THR A 134 1.85 15.79 10.10
N GLU A 135 2.46 14.98 10.95
CA GLU A 135 3.60 15.42 11.79
C GLU A 135 4.79 15.85 10.96
N SER A 136 5.06 15.18 9.84
CA SER A 136 6.22 15.46 9.00
C SER A 136 6.10 16.73 8.16
N THR A 137 4.95 17.42 8.20
CA THR A 137 4.74 18.67 7.45
C THR A 137 5.11 19.92 8.22
N HIS A 138 5.59 19.80 9.41
CA HIS A 138 6.03 20.94 10.23
C HIS A 138 7.43 21.43 9.89
#